data_d54db10f1902e1a4a16d8da4bc3e1308
#
_entry.id   d54db10f1902e1a4a16d8da4bc3e1308
#
_cell.length_a   1.000
_cell.length_b   1.000
_cell.length_c   1.000
_cell.angle_alpha   90.00
_cell.angle_beta   90.00
_cell.angle_gamma   90.00
#
_symmetry.space_group_name_H-M   'P 1'
#
loop_
_entity.id
_entity.type
_entity.pdbx_description
1 polymer ?
#
loop_
_entity_poly.entity_id
_entity_poly.type
_entity_poly.pdbx_seq_one_letter_code
_entity_poly.pdbx_strand_id
1 'polypeptide(L)'
;YFDTARAYSDSEEKIGYALSDVRNHIYLATKTAATTAEGFWKDLETSLRLLKTDCIDVYQFHNPAVCPKPGDESGLYDAALKAREQGKIRFISITNHRLAVANEAVASGLYATLQFPFCYLCSEKDLELMEKCKKADMGFIAMKALSGGLINNSRAAYAFQAQYDSV
;
A
#
# COMPACT_ATOMS: atom_id res chain seq x y z
N TYR A 1 1.89 -11.99 4.56
CA TYR A 1 1.83 -10.75 3.78
C TYR A 1 3.23 -10.30 3.42
N PHE A 2 3.49 -10.04 2.12
CA PHE A 2 4.76 -9.54 1.61
C PHE A 2 4.51 -8.22 0.88
N ASP A 3 5.26 -7.18 1.24
CA ASP A 3 5.11 -5.83 0.70
C ASP A 3 6.39 -5.39 0.01
N THR A 4 6.26 -4.88 -1.21
CA THR A 4 7.35 -4.32 -2.01
C THR A 4 6.88 -3.08 -2.77
N ALA A 5 7.65 -2.59 -3.72
CA ALA A 5 7.28 -1.51 -4.63
C ALA A 5 8.09 -1.56 -5.93
N ARG A 6 7.52 -1.05 -7.02
CA ARG A 6 8.23 -0.85 -8.28
C ARG A 6 9.54 -0.06 -8.10
N ALA A 7 9.55 0.89 -7.16
CA ALA A 7 10.70 1.75 -6.86
C ALA A 7 11.78 1.08 -5.99
N TYR A 8 11.59 -0.16 -5.53
CA TYR A 8 12.54 -0.82 -4.63
C TYR A 8 13.54 -1.71 -5.40
N SER A 9 14.30 -1.08 -6.30
CA SER A 9 15.39 -1.75 -7.05
C SER A 9 14.94 -3.09 -7.68
N ASP A 10 15.54 -4.20 -7.26
CA ASP A 10 15.28 -5.57 -7.74
C ASP A 10 14.39 -6.40 -6.78
N SER A 11 13.73 -5.75 -5.82
CA SER A 11 12.95 -6.42 -4.78
C SER A 11 11.80 -7.25 -5.36
N GLU A 12 11.08 -6.75 -6.37
CA GLU A 12 9.99 -7.51 -7.01
C GLU A 12 10.52 -8.79 -7.69
N GLU A 13 11.67 -8.72 -8.36
CA GLU A 13 12.27 -9.87 -9.00
C GLU A 13 12.71 -10.93 -7.98
N LYS A 14 13.34 -10.50 -6.88
CA LYS A 14 13.74 -11.39 -5.79
C LYS A 14 12.56 -12.08 -5.11
N ILE A 15 11.48 -11.34 -4.87
CA ILE A 15 10.24 -11.90 -4.32
C ILE A 15 9.62 -12.89 -5.30
N GLY A 16 9.53 -12.55 -6.58
CA GLY A 16 9.01 -13.45 -7.60
C GLY A 16 9.85 -14.73 -7.75
N TYR A 17 11.15 -14.64 -7.58
CA TYR A 17 12.02 -15.83 -7.58
C TYR A 17 11.81 -16.68 -6.32
N ALA A 18 11.72 -16.05 -5.14
CA ALA A 18 11.70 -16.76 -3.87
C ALA A 18 10.32 -17.34 -3.49
N LEU A 19 9.22 -16.72 -3.97
CA LEU A 19 7.88 -17.00 -3.46
C LEU A 19 6.89 -17.48 -4.55
N SER A 20 7.32 -17.67 -5.81
CA SER A 20 6.43 -18.14 -6.88
C SER A 20 5.72 -19.46 -6.54
N ASP A 21 6.45 -20.42 -5.94
CA ASP A 21 5.92 -21.74 -5.62
C ASP A 21 4.87 -21.72 -4.49
N VAL A 22 4.88 -20.68 -3.67
CA VAL A 22 3.95 -20.51 -2.55
C VAL A 22 2.96 -19.34 -2.77
N ARG A 23 2.90 -18.81 -4.00
CA ARG A 23 2.08 -17.64 -4.34
C ARG A 23 0.64 -17.72 -3.82
N ASN A 24 0.02 -18.88 -3.90
CA ASN A 24 -1.37 -19.10 -3.48
C ASN A 24 -1.57 -19.14 -1.96
N HIS A 25 -0.48 -19.15 -1.19
CA HIS A 25 -0.51 -19.17 0.27
C HIS A 25 -0.11 -17.86 0.92
N ILE A 26 0.10 -16.82 0.11
CA ILE A 26 0.55 -15.50 0.58
C ILE A 26 -0.33 -14.39 0.02
N TYR A 27 -0.38 -13.28 0.75
CA TYR A 27 -0.86 -12.00 0.23
C TYR A 27 0.34 -11.18 -0.23
N LEU A 28 0.27 -10.68 -1.45
CA LEU A 28 1.34 -9.93 -2.10
C LEU A 28 0.91 -8.50 -2.40
N ALA A 29 1.69 -7.55 -1.92
CA ALA A 29 1.48 -6.14 -2.17
C ALA A 29 2.67 -5.53 -2.91
N THR A 30 2.38 -4.67 -3.89
CA THR A 30 3.38 -3.78 -4.49
C THR A 30 2.77 -2.42 -4.82
N LYS A 31 3.59 -1.49 -5.32
CA LYS A 31 3.22 -0.07 -5.43
C LYS A 31 3.72 0.51 -6.74
N THR A 32 2.92 1.43 -7.32
CA THR A 32 3.32 2.26 -8.46
C THR A 32 3.47 3.72 -8.03
N ALA A 33 4.50 4.37 -8.52
CA ALA A 33 4.69 5.82 -8.42
C ALA A 33 4.29 6.55 -9.71
N ALA A 34 3.59 5.88 -10.62
CA ALA A 34 3.10 6.47 -11.85
C ALA A 34 2.17 7.66 -11.59
N THR A 35 2.24 8.64 -12.49
CA THR A 35 1.42 9.86 -12.45
C THR A 35 0.41 9.94 -13.61
N THR A 36 0.41 8.94 -14.48
CA THR A 36 -0.48 8.82 -15.63
C THR A 36 -1.01 7.39 -15.76
N ALA A 37 -2.16 7.23 -16.42
CA ALA A 37 -2.72 5.91 -16.72
C ALA A 37 -1.75 5.02 -17.53
N GLU A 38 -1.03 5.57 -18.50
CA GLU A 38 -0.02 4.82 -19.27
C GLU A 38 1.11 4.31 -18.37
N GLY A 39 1.65 5.18 -17.51
CA GLY A 39 2.67 4.81 -16.52
C GLY A 39 2.18 3.73 -15.55
N PHE A 40 0.93 3.82 -15.11
CA PHE A 40 0.30 2.80 -14.25
C PHE A 40 0.31 1.42 -14.92
N TRP A 41 -0.13 1.32 -16.18
CA TRP A 41 -0.14 0.04 -16.90
C TRP A 41 1.25 -0.51 -17.11
N LYS A 42 2.22 0.33 -17.48
CA LYS A 42 3.62 -0.07 -17.63
C LYS A 42 4.19 -0.63 -16.33
N ASP A 43 3.93 0.03 -15.20
CA ASP A 43 4.37 -0.42 -13.89
C ASP A 43 3.71 -1.74 -13.50
N LEU A 44 2.38 -1.85 -13.67
CA LEU A 44 1.61 -3.05 -13.33
C LEU A 44 2.09 -4.27 -14.12
N GLU A 45 2.20 -4.17 -15.44
CA GLU A 45 2.67 -5.28 -16.29
C GLU A 45 4.10 -5.69 -15.93
N THR A 46 4.95 -4.71 -15.61
CA THR A 46 6.31 -4.99 -15.15
C THR A 46 6.31 -5.71 -13.80
N SER A 47 5.48 -5.26 -12.85
CA SER A 47 5.35 -5.88 -11.54
C SER A 47 4.84 -7.32 -11.63
N LEU A 48 3.79 -7.57 -12.40
CA LEU A 48 3.25 -8.92 -12.63
C LEU A 48 4.33 -9.88 -13.18
N ARG A 49 5.07 -9.42 -14.19
CA ARG A 49 6.15 -10.20 -14.79
C ARG A 49 7.29 -10.50 -13.80
N LEU A 50 7.76 -9.50 -13.06
CA LEU A 50 8.88 -9.66 -12.11
C LEU A 50 8.48 -10.49 -10.90
N LEU A 51 7.26 -10.30 -10.39
CA LEU A 51 6.70 -11.07 -9.27
C LEU A 51 6.26 -12.47 -9.68
N LYS A 52 6.30 -12.81 -10.99
CA LYS A 52 5.88 -14.11 -11.56
C LYS A 52 4.47 -14.51 -11.13
N THR A 53 3.53 -13.59 -11.25
CA THR A 53 2.12 -13.79 -10.86
C THR A 53 1.19 -13.10 -11.85
N ASP A 54 0.00 -13.66 -12.02
CA ASP A 54 -1.05 -13.06 -12.85
C ASP A 54 -1.91 -12.06 -12.07
N CYS A 55 -1.83 -12.07 -10.74
CA CYS A 55 -2.63 -11.22 -9.89
C CYS A 55 -1.83 -10.74 -8.66
N ILE A 56 -1.93 -9.45 -8.36
CA ILE A 56 -1.41 -8.82 -7.14
C ILE A 56 -2.56 -8.58 -6.18
N ASP A 57 -2.42 -9.00 -4.92
CA ASP A 57 -3.52 -8.86 -3.96
C ASP A 57 -3.77 -7.39 -3.60
N VAL A 58 -2.73 -6.64 -3.26
CA VAL A 58 -2.85 -5.22 -2.88
C VAL A 58 -1.95 -4.37 -3.78
N TYR A 59 -2.56 -3.58 -4.67
CA TYR A 59 -1.82 -2.67 -5.53
C TYR A 59 -2.01 -1.23 -5.08
N GLN A 60 -0.92 -0.57 -4.73
CA GLN A 60 -0.95 0.70 -4.01
C GLN A 60 -0.44 1.86 -4.86
N PHE A 61 -1.10 3.01 -4.80
CA PHE A 61 -0.52 4.27 -5.23
C PHE A 61 0.55 4.70 -4.22
N HIS A 62 1.79 4.86 -4.70
CA HIS A 62 2.98 5.05 -3.86
C HIS A 62 3.19 6.51 -3.50
N ASN A 63 2.66 6.95 -2.35
CA ASN A 63 2.85 8.29 -1.80
C ASN A 63 2.46 9.43 -2.77
N PRO A 64 1.31 9.35 -3.47
CA PRO A 64 0.90 10.39 -4.39
C PRO A 64 0.70 11.74 -3.68
N ALA A 65 0.92 12.84 -4.40
CA ALA A 65 0.74 14.18 -3.86
C ALA A 65 -0.75 14.52 -3.63
N VAL A 66 -1.61 13.94 -4.46
CA VAL A 66 -3.08 14.07 -4.43
C VAL A 66 -3.66 12.66 -4.53
N CYS A 67 -4.76 12.39 -3.82
CA CYS A 67 -5.46 11.11 -3.93
C CYS A 67 -6.02 10.91 -5.34
N PRO A 68 -5.60 9.86 -6.09
CA PRO A 68 -6.24 9.50 -7.34
C PRO A 68 -7.73 9.19 -7.15
N LYS A 69 -8.58 9.73 -8.03
CA LYS A 69 -10.04 9.57 -7.97
C LYS A 69 -10.61 9.17 -9.34
N PRO A 70 -11.78 8.54 -9.38
CA PRO A 70 -12.45 8.26 -10.64
C PRO A 70 -12.66 9.54 -11.45
N GLY A 71 -12.32 9.51 -12.73
CA GLY A 71 -12.52 10.62 -13.67
C GLY A 71 -11.56 11.80 -13.48
N ASP A 72 -10.50 11.69 -12.65
CA ASP A 72 -9.49 12.74 -12.57
C ASP A 72 -8.60 12.78 -13.84
N GLU A 73 -7.93 13.91 -14.08
CA GLU A 73 -7.10 14.11 -15.28
C GLU A 73 -5.94 13.10 -15.40
N SER A 74 -5.49 12.49 -14.31
CA SER A 74 -4.42 11.50 -14.34
C SER A 74 -4.87 10.17 -14.92
N GLY A 75 -6.17 9.84 -14.82
CA GLY A 75 -6.74 8.56 -15.18
C GLY A 75 -6.22 7.36 -14.36
N LEU A 76 -5.49 7.62 -13.29
CA LEU A 76 -4.83 6.57 -12.48
C LEU A 76 -5.84 5.65 -11.81
N TYR A 77 -6.88 6.21 -11.18
CA TYR A 77 -7.88 5.43 -10.49
C TYR A 77 -8.73 4.61 -11.46
N ASP A 78 -9.07 5.19 -12.62
CA ASP A 78 -9.81 4.48 -13.67
C ASP A 78 -8.99 3.34 -14.28
N ALA A 79 -7.67 3.52 -14.42
CA ALA A 79 -6.77 2.44 -14.81
C ALA A 79 -6.73 1.32 -13.76
N ALA A 80 -6.73 1.66 -12.47
CA ALA A 80 -6.78 0.69 -11.38
C ALA A 80 -8.12 -0.08 -11.33
N LEU A 81 -9.24 0.59 -11.59
CA LEU A 81 -10.55 -0.08 -11.74
C LEU A 81 -10.53 -1.11 -12.87
N LYS A 82 -10.03 -0.73 -14.05
CA LYS A 82 -9.89 -1.65 -15.18
C LYS A 82 -8.95 -2.82 -14.88
N ALA A 83 -7.84 -2.57 -14.19
CA ALA A 83 -6.92 -3.62 -13.78
C ALA A 83 -7.59 -4.63 -12.82
N ARG A 84 -8.43 -4.15 -11.92
CA ARG A 84 -9.24 -5.00 -11.03
C ARG A 84 -10.28 -5.80 -11.79
N GLU A 85 -11.01 -5.19 -12.72
CA GLU A 85 -11.97 -5.87 -13.60
C GLU A 85 -11.32 -6.97 -14.43
N GLN A 86 -10.06 -6.77 -14.88
CA GLN A 86 -9.26 -7.77 -15.59
C GLN A 86 -8.67 -8.85 -14.68
N GLY A 87 -8.89 -8.78 -13.36
CA GLY A 87 -8.35 -9.73 -12.39
C GLY A 87 -6.85 -9.60 -12.12
N LYS A 88 -6.19 -8.55 -12.62
CA LYS A 88 -4.75 -8.31 -12.43
C LYS A 88 -4.39 -7.79 -11.04
N ILE A 89 -5.34 -7.16 -10.37
CA ILE A 89 -5.25 -6.74 -8.97
C ILE A 89 -6.54 -7.05 -8.23
N ARG A 90 -6.46 -7.32 -6.92
CA ARG A 90 -7.66 -7.58 -6.11
C ARG A 90 -8.14 -6.32 -5.41
N PHE A 91 -7.24 -5.61 -4.73
CA PHE A 91 -7.55 -4.43 -3.92
C PHE A 91 -6.77 -3.21 -4.40
N ILE A 92 -7.49 -2.11 -4.62
CA ILE A 92 -6.91 -0.79 -4.90
C ILE A 92 -6.61 -0.12 -3.57
N SER A 93 -5.37 0.31 -3.38
CA SER A 93 -4.91 0.81 -2.10
C SER A 93 -3.97 2.01 -2.26
N ILE A 94 -3.63 2.63 -1.15
CA ILE A 94 -2.77 3.82 -1.15
C ILE A 94 -1.77 3.78 0.01
N THR A 95 -0.57 4.27 -0.20
CA THR A 95 0.38 4.59 0.86
C THR A 95 0.68 6.08 0.85
N ASN A 96 0.77 6.69 2.01
CA ASN A 96 1.13 8.09 2.11
C ASN A 96 1.89 8.41 3.40
N HIS A 97 2.66 9.50 3.38
CA HIS A 97 3.38 10.04 4.53
C HIS A 97 2.76 11.36 5.01
N ARG A 98 1.83 11.91 4.26
CA ARG A 98 1.16 13.18 4.58
C ARG A 98 -0.21 12.91 5.16
N LEU A 99 -0.41 13.38 6.40
CA LEU A 99 -1.65 13.18 7.15
C LEU A 99 -2.88 13.75 6.40
N ALA A 100 -2.71 14.88 5.70
CA ALA A 100 -3.81 15.48 4.94
C ALA A 100 -4.31 14.55 3.83
N VAL A 101 -3.38 14.00 3.02
CA VAL A 101 -3.70 13.07 1.92
C VAL A 101 -4.25 11.75 2.47
N ALA A 102 -3.71 11.26 3.58
CA ALA A 102 -4.21 10.06 4.24
C ALA A 102 -5.66 10.23 4.73
N ASN A 103 -5.98 11.36 5.37
CA ASN A 103 -7.37 11.67 5.78
C ASN A 103 -8.31 11.81 4.57
N GLU A 104 -7.84 12.40 3.46
CA GLU A 104 -8.61 12.47 2.22
C GLU A 104 -8.88 11.07 1.65
N ALA A 105 -7.89 10.18 1.65
CA ALA A 105 -8.05 8.80 1.20
C ALA A 105 -9.11 8.06 2.03
N VAL A 106 -9.07 8.18 3.36
CA VAL A 106 -10.09 7.56 4.23
C VAL A 106 -11.48 8.13 3.94
N ALA A 107 -11.59 9.47 3.86
CA ALA A 107 -12.87 10.13 3.63
C ALA A 107 -13.49 9.80 2.26
N SER A 108 -12.67 9.44 1.27
CA SER A 108 -13.13 9.12 -0.08
C SER A 108 -13.88 7.79 -0.17
N GLY A 109 -13.59 6.82 0.70
CA GLY A 109 -14.11 5.45 0.62
C GLY A 109 -13.64 4.65 -0.59
N LEU A 110 -12.61 5.12 -1.30
CA LEU A 110 -12.16 4.54 -2.57
C LEU A 110 -11.12 3.41 -2.41
N TYR A 111 -10.42 3.37 -1.28
CA TYR A 111 -9.26 2.50 -1.08
C TYR A 111 -9.55 1.41 -0.05
N ALA A 112 -9.11 0.20 -0.36
CA ALA A 112 -9.28 -0.94 0.55
C ALA A 112 -8.33 -0.87 1.75
N THR A 113 -7.11 -0.34 1.55
CA THR A 113 -6.13 -0.17 2.64
C THR A 113 -5.40 1.17 2.52
N LEU A 114 -4.97 1.67 3.68
CA LEU A 114 -4.02 2.77 3.81
C LEU A 114 -2.75 2.25 4.49
N GLN A 115 -1.61 2.39 3.82
CA GLN A 115 -0.30 2.16 4.44
C GLN A 115 0.29 3.50 4.88
N PHE A 116 0.52 3.65 6.20
CA PHE A 116 0.94 4.92 6.80
C PHE A 116 2.03 4.71 7.87
N PRO A 117 2.98 5.67 8.07
CA PRO A 117 3.94 5.57 9.15
C PRO A 117 3.25 5.49 10.51
N PHE A 118 3.55 4.43 11.26
CA PHE A 118 2.96 4.23 12.59
C PHE A 118 3.96 3.54 13.50
N CYS A 119 4.42 4.25 14.52
CA CYS A 119 5.40 3.76 15.47
C CYS A 119 5.20 4.46 16.82
N TYR A 120 6.00 4.13 17.81
CA TYR A 120 5.94 4.74 19.15
C TYR A 120 6.03 6.28 19.17
N LEU A 121 6.60 6.88 18.10
CA LEU A 121 6.71 8.34 17.95
C LEU A 121 5.51 8.97 17.23
N CYS A 122 4.43 8.21 16.99
CA CYS A 122 3.22 8.73 16.37
C CYS A 122 2.53 9.80 17.24
N SER A 123 1.90 10.76 16.59
CA SER A 123 1.11 11.80 17.23
C SER A 123 -0.33 11.33 17.50
N GLU A 124 -1.07 12.09 18.34
CA GLU A 124 -2.52 11.86 18.54
C GLU A 124 -3.29 11.87 17.21
N LYS A 125 -2.89 12.71 16.26
CA LYS A 125 -3.53 12.79 14.93
C LYS A 125 -3.30 11.53 14.10
N ASP A 126 -2.18 10.83 14.28
CA ASP A 126 -1.91 9.55 13.61
C ASP A 126 -2.76 8.43 14.23
N LEU A 127 -2.98 8.47 15.54
CA LEU A 127 -3.92 7.59 16.24
C LEU A 127 -5.36 7.82 15.78
N GLU A 128 -5.78 9.08 15.65
CA GLU A 128 -7.09 9.43 15.12
C GLU A 128 -7.27 8.93 13.66
N LEU A 129 -6.22 9.00 12.84
CA LEU A 129 -6.26 8.49 11.45
C LEU A 129 -6.50 6.99 11.43
N MET A 130 -5.80 6.22 12.27
CA MET A 130 -5.99 4.78 12.40
C MET A 130 -7.44 4.44 12.82
N GLU A 131 -7.99 5.15 13.82
CA GLU A 131 -9.39 4.98 14.24
C GLU A 131 -10.41 5.35 13.14
N LYS A 132 -10.09 6.34 12.30
CA LYS A 132 -10.92 6.66 11.12
C LYS A 132 -10.90 5.55 10.10
N CYS A 133 -9.73 4.93 9.83
CA CYS A 133 -9.64 3.76 8.97
C CYS A 133 -10.53 2.62 9.49
N LYS A 134 -10.43 2.31 10.77
CA LYS A 134 -11.26 1.28 11.43
C LYS A 134 -12.77 1.55 11.25
N LYS A 135 -13.21 2.80 11.48
CA LYS A 135 -14.62 3.19 11.31
C LYS A 135 -15.10 3.13 9.87
N ALA A 136 -14.20 3.32 8.90
CA ALA A 136 -14.48 3.28 7.47
C ALA A 136 -14.35 1.86 6.87
N ASP A 137 -14.09 0.84 7.68
CA ASP A 137 -13.79 -0.54 7.23
C ASP A 137 -12.62 -0.59 6.22
N MET A 138 -11.65 0.28 6.42
CA MET A 138 -10.42 0.40 5.62
C MET A 138 -9.26 -0.21 6.38
N GLY A 139 -8.57 -1.18 5.80
CA GLY A 139 -7.41 -1.79 6.43
C GLY A 139 -6.28 -0.77 6.66
N PHE A 140 -5.71 -0.75 7.86
CA PHE A 140 -4.56 0.09 8.19
C PHE A 140 -3.29 -0.76 8.22
N ILE A 141 -2.29 -0.40 7.40
CA ILE A 141 -1.01 -1.08 7.33
C ILE A 141 0.06 -0.17 7.93
N ALA A 142 0.55 -0.54 9.12
CA ALA A 142 1.61 0.21 9.77
C ALA A 142 2.95 0.02 9.08
N MET A 143 3.60 1.09 8.68
CA MET A 143 4.97 1.06 8.18
C MET A 143 5.92 1.83 9.08
N LYS A 144 7.22 1.58 8.94
CA LYS A 144 8.29 2.27 9.67
C LYS A 144 8.21 2.10 11.19
N ALA A 145 7.93 0.90 11.68
CA ALA A 145 7.90 0.57 13.12
C ALA A 145 9.14 1.07 13.87
N LEU A 146 10.31 1.03 13.25
CA LEU A 146 11.59 1.50 13.81
C LEU A 146 11.92 2.96 13.48
N SER A 147 10.95 3.71 12.93
CA SER A 147 11.11 5.14 12.58
C SER A 147 12.38 5.44 11.78
N GLY A 148 12.69 4.60 10.77
CA GLY A 148 13.90 4.76 9.96
C GLY A 148 15.22 4.51 10.70
N GLY A 149 15.17 3.78 11.82
CA GLY A 149 16.35 3.45 12.64
C GLY A 149 16.52 4.34 13.89
N LEU A 150 15.62 5.32 14.10
CA LEU A 150 15.62 6.12 15.36
C LEU A 150 15.24 5.26 16.58
N ILE A 151 14.41 4.24 16.38
CA ILE A 151 14.06 3.28 17.43
C ILE A 151 14.89 2.02 17.19
N ASN A 152 15.78 1.70 18.13
CA ASN A 152 16.69 0.55 18.04
C ASN A 152 16.23 -0.68 18.86
N ASN A 153 15.18 -0.55 19.66
CA ASN A 153 14.56 -1.65 20.37
C ASN A 153 13.38 -2.22 19.56
N SER A 154 13.65 -3.18 18.68
CA SER A 154 12.64 -3.78 17.81
C SER A 154 11.52 -4.48 18.59
N ARG A 155 11.84 -5.15 19.71
CA ARG A 155 10.84 -5.83 20.53
C ARG A 155 9.83 -4.83 21.10
N ALA A 156 10.30 -3.70 21.64
CA ALA A 156 9.41 -2.65 22.16
C ALA A 156 8.60 -1.99 21.03
N ALA A 157 9.22 -1.75 19.87
CA ALA A 157 8.54 -1.13 18.72
C ALA A 157 7.37 -1.98 18.21
N TYR A 158 7.60 -3.27 18.03
CA TYR A 158 6.53 -4.18 17.58
C TYR A 158 5.50 -4.46 18.69
N ALA A 159 5.92 -4.54 19.96
CA ALA A 159 4.98 -4.65 21.09
C ALA A 159 4.05 -3.42 21.20
N PHE A 160 4.54 -2.23 20.84
CA PHE A 160 3.70 -1.04 20.74
C PHE A 160 2.62 -1.21 19.67
N GLN A 161 3.01 -1.61 18.45
CA GLN A 161 2.05 -1.79 17.35
C GLN A 161 1.02 -2.88 17.67
N ALA A 162 1.44 -3.97 18.30
CA ALA A 162 0.58 -5.10 18.67
C ALA A 162 -0.48 -4.77 19.75
N GLN A 163 -0.49 -3.57 20.31
CA GLN A 163 -1.56 -3.11 21.21
C GLN A 163 -2.81 -2.64 20.46
N TYR A 164 -2.71 -2.47 19.15
CA TYR A 164 -3.79 -1.95 18.32
C TYR A 164 -4.34 -3.06 17.42
N ASP A 165 -5.57 -3.49 17.65
CA ASP A 165 -6.25 -4.53 16.88
C ASP A 165 -6.49 -4.15 15.39
N SER A 166 -6.26 -2.89 15.05
CA SER A 166 -6.49 -2.33 13.70
C SER A 166 -5.21 -2.22 12.87
N VAL A 167 -4.06 -2.68 13.39
CA VAL A 167 -2.73 -2.58 12.75
C VAL A 167 -2.28 -3.93 12.22
#